data_8f8056173133a0648c7502b6dd35b674
#
_entry.id   8f8056173133a0648c7502b6dd35b674
#
_cell.length_a   1.000
_cell.length_b   1.000
_cell.length_c   1.000
_cell.angle_alpha   90.00
_cell.angle_beta   90.00
_cell.angle_gamma   90.00
#
_symmetry.space_group_name_H-M   'P 1'
#
loop_
_entity.id
_entity.type
_entity.pdbx_description
1 polymer ?
#
loop_
_entity_poly.entity_id
_entity_poly.type
_entity_poly.pdbx_seq_one_letter_code
_entity_poly.pdbx_strand_id
1 'polypeptide(L)'
;MTQRRPTSFDIAALAGVSQPTVSRALSGNPAVSDETRKRVLEAAEQLHYTVDKNASGLRRQRAKTLALLFFEEGPETAVLNPFYLSLVGPMVRRCAALGYDLLISIQQLSSDWHVDYEDSRKADGIILLGYGDYLEYRPKLEQLVDRGAHFVRWGTGGDGKLGTTISSDNERGGFEAATHLLQRGRRRIAFIGTAGPGFPEVQERFRGYRRALHAAGIEPDERLQVDAAPDEADGRGAAEQLLARGVEFDAIFAASDVAAIGAMHALQQAGRAVPEIAVVGFDDIPAASLASPPLTTVTQDARAAAEALVDALIEAIETGRTADRLLPVRLTVCGSS
;
A
#
# COMPACT_ATOMS: atom_id res chain seq x y z
N MET A 1 -43.95 13.90 2.52
CA MET A 1 -43.64 14.80 1.41
C MET A 1 -42.11 14.86 1.30
N THR A 2 -41.51 14.23 0.31
CA THR A 2 -40.08 14.26 0.07
C THR A 2 -39.72 15.67 -0.42
N GLN A 3 -39.03 16.44 0.40
CA GLN A 3 -38.50 17.76 0.00
C GLN A 3 -37.50 17.56 -1.16
N ARG A 4 -37.85 18.10 -2.32
CA ARG A 4 -36.98 18.12 -3.50
C ARG A 4 -35.68 18.85 -3.15
N ARG A 5 -34.54 18.24 -3.36
CA ARG A 5 -33.23 18.89 -3.15
C ARG A 5 -33.11 20.11 -4.08
N PRO A 6 -32.66 21.27 -3.56
CA PRO A 6 -32.42 22.45 -4.38
C PRO A 6 -31.42 22.16 -5.50
N THR A 7 -31.61 22.82 -6.64
CA THR A 7 -30.77 22.67 -7.83
C THR A 7 -30.06 23.99 -8.18
N SER A 8 -29.07 23.95 -9.05
CA SER A 8 -28.44 25.17 -9.55
C SER A 8 -29.43 26.10 -10.31
N PHE A 9 -30.55 25.57 -10.78
CA PHE A 9 -31.63 26.37 -11.38
C PHE A 9 -32.41 27.17 -10.33
N ASP A 10 -32.62 26.58 -9.14
CA ASP A 10 -33.30 27.26 -8.04
C ASP A 10 -32.44 28.43 -7.52
N ILE A 11 -31.10 28.23 -7.45
CA ILE A 11 -30.17 29.32 -7.12
C ILE A 11 -30.19 30.41 -8.21
N ALA A 12 -30.21 30.03 -9.50
CA ALA A 12 -30.24 30.96 -10.61
C ALA A 12 -31.48 31.87 -10.54
N ALA A 13 -32.64 31.26 -10.24
CA ALA A 13 -33.89 31.99 -10.05
C ALA A 13 -33.82 32.96 -8.86
N LEU A 14 -33.30 32.51 -7.71
CA LEU A 14 -33.22 33.33 -6.50
C LEU A 14 -32.18 34.46 -6.61
N ALA A 15 -31.02 34.21 -7.22
CA ALA A 15 -29.94 35.19 -7.40
C ALA A 15 -30.18 36.12 -8.60
N GLY A 16 -31.21 35.88 -9.45
CA GLY A 16 -31.50 36.68 -10.64
C GLY A 16 -30.41 36.62 -11.72
N VAL A 17 -29.81 35.43 -11.92
CA VAL A 17 -28.74 35.18 -12.89
C VAL A 17 -29.01 33.93 -13.71
N SER A 18 -28.25 33.70 -14.78
CA SER A 18 -28.34 32.46 -15.54
C SER A 18 -27.67 31.28 -14.81
N GLN A 19 -28.15 30.05 -15.05
CA GLN A 19 -27.53 28.83 -14.48
C GLN A 19 -26.02 28.71 -14.80
N PRO A 20 -25.51 29.07 -16.02
CA PRO A 20 -24.09 29.12 -16.28
C PRO A 20 -23.34 30.14 -15.39
N THR A 21 -23.98 31.26 -15.05
CA THR A 21 -23.40 32.26 -14.14
C THR A 21 -23.30 31.73 -12.71
N VAL A 22 -24.32 31.02 -12.23
CA VAL A 22 -24.27 30.32 -10.94
C VAL A 22 -23.08 29.34 -10.90
N SER A 23 -22.94 28.52 -11.92
CA SER A 23 -21.82 27.55 -12.01
C SER A 23 -20.45 28.24 -11.98
N ARG A 24 -20.29 29.35 -12.71
CA ARG A 24 -19.03 30.13 -12.72
C ARG A 24 -18.78 30.80 -11.37
N ALA A 25 -19.81 31.36 -10.73
CA ALA A 25 -19.70 32.01 -9.44
C ALA A 25 -19.27 31.01 -8.34
N LEU A 26 -19.94 29.84 -8.26
CA LEU A 26 -19.63 28.80 -7.29
C LEU A 26 -18.26 28.15 -7.52
N SER A 27 -17.73 28.15 -8.77
CA SER A 27 -16.39 27.64 -9.09
C SER A 27 -15.28 28.68 -8.92
N GLY A 28 -15.58 29.90 -8.46
CA GLY A 28 -14.58 30.93 -8.25
C GLY A 28 -14.06 31.59 -9.55
N ASN A 29 -14.73 31.43 -10.69
CA ASN A 29 -14.27 31.95 -11.97
C ASN A 29 -14.11 33.48 -11.92
N PRO A 30 -12.94 34.04 -12.30
CA PRO A 30 -12.67 35.49 -12.25
C PRO A 30 -13.53 36.32 -13.20
N ALA A 31 -14.19 35.70 -14.19
CA ALA A 31 -15.11 36.39 -15.11
C ALA A 31 -16.45 36.81 -14.47
N VAL A 32 -16.72 36.39 -13.21
CA VAL A 32 -17.92 36.78 -12.46
C VAL A 32 -17.55 37.87 -11.48
N SER A 33 -18.25 38.99 -11.52
CA SER A 33 -18.05 40.11 -10.60
C SER A 33 -18.30 39.71 -9.13
N ASP A 34 -17.59 40.34 -8.21
CA ASP A 34 -17.70 40.03 -6.76
C ASP A 34 -19.15 40.24 -6.27
N GLU A 35 -19.86 41.25 -6.76
CA GLU A 35 -21.26 41.47 -6.43
C GLU A 35 -22.16 40.33 -6.85
N THR A 36 -21.99 39.84 -8.10
CA THR A 36 -22.76 38.72 -8.62
C THR A 36 -22.42 37.43 -7.86
N ARG A 37 -21.13 37.24 -7.56
CA ARG A 37 -20.66 36.10 -6.74
C ARG A 37 -21.29 36.09 -5.36
N LYS A 38 -21.32 37.24 -4.68
CA LYS A 38 -21.93 37.39 -3.37
C LYS A 38 -23.42 37.03 -3.40
N ARG A 39 -24.20 37.56 -4.36
CA ARG A 39 -25.62 37.19 -4.49
C ARG A 39 -25.84 35.67 -4.70
N VAL A 40 -25.00 35.03 -5.50
CA VAL A 40 -25.11 33.61 -5.78
C VAL A 40 -24.78 32.80 -4.52
N LEU A 41 -23.77 33.19 -3.74
CA LEU A 41 -23.41 32.51 -2.48
C LEU A 41 -24.51 32.66 -1.42
N GLU A 42 -25.08 33.86 -1.27
CA GLU A 42 -26.21 34.11 -0.36
C GLU A 42 -27.46 33.29 -0.74
N ALA A 43 -27.75 33.18 -2.05
CA ALA A 43 -28.87 32.34 -2.54
C ALA A 43 -28.60 30.84 -2.28
N ALA A 44 -27.36 30.38 -2.45
CA ALA A 44 -26.98 28.99 -2.17
C ALA A 44 -27.12 28.66 -0.67
N GLU A 45 -26.71 29.59 0.21
CA GLU A 45 -26.83 29.46 1.66
C GLU A 45 -28.31 29.40 2.10
N GLN A 46 -29.14 30.31 1.61
CA GLN A 46 -30.59 30.33 1.90
C GLN A 46 -31.30 29.06 1.49
N LEU A 47 -30.88 28.46 0.38
CA LEU A 47 -31.46 27.21 -0.12
C LEU A 47 -30.80 25.96 0.48
N HIS A 48 -29.83 26.13 1.39
CA HIS A 48 -29.00 25.03 1.89
C HIS A 48 -28.44 24.15 0.76
N TYR A 49 -28.06 24.79 -0.35
CA TYR A 49 -27.53 24.11 -1.52
C TYR A 49 -26.08 23.73 -1.30
N THR A 50 -25.79 22.46 -1.36
CA THR A 50 -24.43 21.94 -1.47
C THR A 50 -24.12 21.66 -2.93
N VAL A 51 -22.99 22.18 -3.43
CA VAL A 51 -22.53 21.90 -4.79
C VAL A 51 -22.42 20.38 -4.96
N ASP A 52 -23.21 19.82 -5.87
CA ASP A 52 -23.05 18.42 -6.25
C ASP A 52 -21.69 18.29 -6.96
N LYS A 53 -20.72 17.70 -6.23
CA LYS A 53 -19.37 17.45 -6.74
C LYS A 53 -19.42 16.61 -8.02
N ASN A 54 -20.35 15.67 -8.13
CA ASN A 54 -20.52 14.78 -9.28
C ASN A 54 -21.01 15.57 -10.52
N ALA A 55 -21.99 16.48 -10.35
CA ALA A 55 -22.45 17.34 -11.44
C ALA A 55 -21.39 18.37 -11.89
N SER A 56 -20.53 18.80 -10.99
CA SER A 56 -19.36 19.66 -11.26
C SER A 56 -18.24 18.88 -11.97
N GLY A 57 -18.00 17.64 -11.56
CA GLY A 57 -17.04 16.69 -12.15
C GLY A 57 -17.37 16.36 -13.61
N LEU A 58 -18.67 16.16 -13.93
CA LEU A 58 -19.13 15.92 -15.30
C LEU A 58 -18.72 17.02 -16.29
N ARG A 59 -18.65 18.28 -15.83
CA ARG A 59 -18.23 19.41 -16.68
C ARG A 59 -16.73 19.58 -16.79
N ARG A 60 -15.96 19.10 -15.77
CA ARG A 60 -14.51 19.20 -15.73
C ARG A 60 -13.81 17.95 -16.25
N GLN A 61 -14.56 16.91 -16.61
CA GLN A 61 -14.07 15.58 -17.00
C GLN A 61 -13.16 14.91 -15.94
N ARG A 62 -13.28 15.29 -14.65
CA ARG A 62 -12.49 14.73 -13.54
C ARG A 62 -13.40 14.45 -12.34
N ALA A 63 -13.24 13.26 -11.75
CA ALA A 63 -13.99 12.83 -10.58
C ALA A 63 -13.47 13.47 -9.27
N LYS A 64 -12.19 13.89 -9.25
CA LYS A 64 -11.48 14.28 -8.03
C LYS A 64 -11.54 13.19 -6.96
N THR A 65 -11.50 11.96 -7.41
CA THR A 65 -11.48 10.74 -6.60
C THR A 65 -10.36 9.85 -7.10
N LEU A 66 -9.60 9.25 -6.19
CA LEU A 66 -8.64 8.19 -6.47
C LEU A 66 -9.21 6.87 -5.97
N ALA A 67 -9.05 5.79 -6.73
CA ALA A 67 -9.45 4.44 -6.30
C ALA A 67 -8.26 3.74 -5.67
N LEU A 68 -8.42 3.23 -4.44
CA LEU A 68 -7.47 2.34 -3.77
C LEU A 68 -8.01 0.91 -3.82
N LEU A 69 -7.30 0.03 -4.49
CA LEU A 69 -7.69 -1.37 -4.63
C LEU A 69 -6.73 -2.27 -3.84
N PHE A 70 -7.29 -3.00 -2.86
CA PHE A 70 -6.57 -4.04 -2.14
C PHE A 70 -6.66 -5.37 -2.86
N PHE A 71 -5.54 -6.09 -2.92
CA PHE A 71 -5.56 -7.49 -3.32
C PHE A 71 -6.02 -8.37 -2.14
N GLU A 72 -6.84 -9.39 -2.46
CA GLU A 72 -7.37 -10.37 -1.53
C GLU A 72 -7.37 -11.74 -2.22
N GLU A 73 -6.71 -12.73 -1.63
CA GLU A 73 -6.56 -14.07 -2.24
C GLU A 73 -7.86 -14.89 -2.28
N GLY A 74 -8.88 -14.46 -1.57
CA GLY A 74 -10.19 -15.12 -1.56
C GLY A 74 -10.99 -14.80 -0.30
N PRO A 75 -12.32 -15.03 -0.32
CA PRO A 75 -13.21 -14.62 0.77
C PRO A 75 -12.98 -15.36 2.09
N GLU A 76 -12.30 -16.51 2.08
CA GLU A 76 -12.01 -17.30 3.28
C GLU A 76 -10.68 -16.91 3.94
N THR A 77 -9.79 -16.24 3.22
CA THR A 77 -8.46 -15.81 3.67
C THR A 77 -8.34 -14.30 3.86
N ALA A 78 -9.46 -13.60 3.97
CA ALA A 78 -9.58 -12.14 3.94
C ALA A 78 -8.87 -11.40 5.09
N VAL A 79 -7.59 -11.68 5.29
CA VAL A 79 -6.73 -10.87 6.17
C VAL A 79 -5.91 -9.95 5.30
N LEU A 80 -6.36 -8.70 5.17
CA LEU A 80 -5.55 -7.66 4.55
C LEU A 80 -4.24 -7.51 5.31
N ASN A 81 -3.11 -7.49 4.60
CA ASN A 81 -1.81 -7.29 5.21
C ASN A 81 -1.81 -6.00 6.06
N PRO A 82 -1.49 -6.06 7.37
CA PRO A 82 -1.54 -4.91 8.27
C PRO A 82 -0.65 -3.74 7.82
N PHE A 83 0.43 -4.00 7.10
CA PHE A 83 1.25 -2.96 6.51
C PHE A 83 0.43 -2.14 5.49
N TYR A 84 -0.31 -2.77 4.58
CA TYR A 84 -1.16 -2.06 3.63
C TYR A 84 -2.26 -1.25 4.31
N LEU A 85 -2.84 -1.79 5.38
CA LEU A 85 -3.82 -1.04 6.18
C LEU A 85 -3.21 0.20 6.84
N SER A 86 -1.93 0.16 7.21
CA SER A 86 -1.22 1.31 7.78
C SER A 86 -1.06 2.49 6.81
N LEU A 87 -1.12 2.23 5.50
CA LEU A 87 -1.04 3.26 4.45
C LEU A 87 -2.34 4.07 4.32
N VAL A 88 -3.49 3.49 4.68
CA VAL A 88 -4.82 4.09 4.41
C VAL A 88 -4.97 5.46 5.08
N GLY A 89 -4.68 5.55 6.36
CA GLY A 89 -4.82 6.81 7.11
C GLY A 89 -3.98 7.96 6.54
N PRO A 90 -2.69 7.77 6.28
CA PRO A 90 -1.86 8.76 5.58
C PRO A 90 -2.35 9.07 4.16
N MET A 91 -2.80 8.09 3.37
CA MET A 91 -3.37 8.32 2.03
C MET A 91 -4.60 9.21 2.08
N VAL A 92 -5.56 8.92 2.98
CA VAL A 92 -6.77 9.74 3.16
C VAL A 92 -6.40 11.19 3.48
N ARG A 93 -5.45 11.41 4.40
CA ARG A 93 -4.98 12.77 4.73
C ARG A 93 -4.32 13.46 3.54
N ARG A 94 -3.50 12.75 2.77
CA ARG A 94 -2.82 13.32 1.60
C ARG A 94 -3.82 13.66 0.48
N CYS A 95 -4.76 12.77 0.18
CA CYS A 95 -5.84 13.03 -0.78
C CYS A 95 -6.65 14.26 -0.37
N ALA A 96 -7.09 14.34 0.88
CA ALA A 96 -7.87 15.47 1.39
C ALA A 96 -7.10 16.81 1.26
N ALA A 97 -5.80 16.83 1.59
CA ALA A 97 -4.95 18.01 1.44
C ALA A 97 -4.82 18.48 -0.02
N LEU A 98 -4.95 17.57 -1.00
CA LEU A 98 -4.88 17.85 -2.43
C LEU A 98 -6.27 18.01 -3.09
N GLY A 99 -7.34 17.94 -2.30
CA GLY A 99 -8.72 18.10 -2.76
C GLY A 99 -9.26 16.89 -3.53
N TYR A 100 -8.77 15.70 -3.23
CA TYR A 100 -9.25 14.41 -3.73
C TYR A 100 -9.98 13.63 -2.64
N ASP A 101 -10.99 12.87 -3.03
CA ASP A 101 -11.60 11.83 -2.21
C ASP A 101 -10.88 10.48 -2.48
N LEU A 102 -10.89 9.54 -1.52
CA LEU A 102 -10.32 8.21 -1.68
C LEU A 102 -11.45 7.17 -1.64
N LEU A 103 -11.65 6.47 -2.74
CA LEU A 103 -12.57 5.32 -2.87
C LEU A 103 -11.78 4.04 -2.59
N ILE A 104 -12.19 3.27 -1.61
CA ILE A 104 -11.52 2.01 -1.25
C ILE A 104 -12.36 0.83 -1.75
N SER A 105 -11.71 -0.12 -2.39
CA SER A 105 -12.34 -1.34 -2.92
C SER A 105 -11.35 -2.51 -2.92
N ILE A 106 -11.86 -3.69 -3.27
CA ILE A 106 -11.07 -4.91 -3.44
C ILE A 106 -10.81 -5.14 -4.94
N GLN A 107 -9.63 -5.67 -5.27
CA GLN A 107 -9.26 -6.04 -6.63
C GLN A 107 -10.06 -7.27 -7.08
N GLN A 108 -10.92 -7.08 -8.06
CA GLN A 108 -11.62 -8.19 -8.70
C GLN A 108 -10.93 -8.48 -10.04
N LEU A 109 -10.08 -9.51 -10.07
CA LEU A 109 -9.26 -9.82 -11.25
C LEU A 109 -10.06 -10.09 -12.53
N SER A 110 -11.33 -10.50 -12.41
CA SER A 110 -12.26 -10.67 -13.52
C SER A 110 -12.79 -9.35 -14.10
N SER A 111 -12.72 -8.24 -13.35
CA SER A 111 -13.23 -6.93 -13.75
C SER A 111 -12.25 -6.18 -14.66
N ASP A 112 -12.77 -5.30 -15.52
CA ASP A 112 -11.96 -4.31 -16.24
C ASP A 112 -11.88 -3.03 -15.40
N TRP A 113 -10.79 -2.87 -14.64
CA TRP A 113 -10.64 -1.75 -13.70
C TRP A 113 -10.60 -0.39 -14.38
N HIS A 114 -10.09 -0.29 -15.62
CA HIS A 114 -10.12 0.96 -16.37
C HIS A 114 -11.57 1.38 -16.65
N VAL A 115 -12.39 0.45 -17.17
CA VAL A 115 -13.81 0.70 -17.42
C VAL A 115 -14.55 0.98 -16.11
N ASP A 116 -14.29 0.20 -15.06
CA ASP A 116 -15.00 0.29 -13.79
C ASP A 116 -14.72 1.59 -13.03
N TYR A 117 -13.56 2.20 -13.19
CA TYR A 117 -13.14 3.38 -12.44
C TYR A 117 -12.97 4.63 -13.30
N GLU A 118 -12.13 4.61 -14.35
CA GLU A 118 -11.84 5.79 -15.15
C GLU A 118 -12.93 6.09 -16.18
N ASP A 119 -13.30 5.13 -17.03
CA ASP A 119 -14.37 5.33 -18.03
C ASP A 119 -15.72 5.62 -17.38
N SER A 120 -16.02 4.94 -16.26
CA SER A 120 -17.24 5.21 -15.49
C SER A 120 -17.17 6.52 -14.70
N ARG A 121 -16.02 7.18 -14.66
CA ARG A 121 -15.76 8.42 -13.89
C ARG A 121 -15.98 8.27 -12.39
N LYS A 122 -15.77 7.10 -11.84
CA LYS A 122 -15.77 6.89 -10.39
C LYS A 122 -14.47 7.38 -9.75
N ALA A 123 -13.35 7.26 -10.49
CA ALA A 123 -12.05 7.75 -10.07
C ALA A 123 -11.26 8.28 -11.27
N ASP A 124 -10.28 9.14 -11.01
CA ASP A 124 -9.37 9.70 -12.00
C ASP A 124 -8.11 8.83 -12.18
N GLY A 125 -7.92 7.84 -11.33
CA GLY A 125 -6.79 6.89 -11.39
C GLY A 125 -6.84 5.90 -10.23
N ILE A 126 -5.93 4.92 -10.27
CA ILE A 126 -5.98 3.72 -9.43
C ILE A 126 -4.66 3.55 -8.66
N ILE A 127 -4.75 3.30 -7.36
CA ILE A 127 -3.64 2.84 -6.51
C ILE A 127 -3.85 1.35 -6.23
N LEU A 128 -2.84 0.54 -6.50
CA LEU A 128 -2.87 -0.91 -6.29
C LEU A 128 -1.99 -1.28 -5.09
N LEU A 129 -2.57 -1.96 -4.09
CA LEU A 129 -1.85 -2.48 -2.94
C LEU A 129 -1.96 -4.00 -2.88
N GLY A 130 -0.82 -4.66 -2.97
CA GLY A 130 -0.70 -6.11 -2.97
C GLY A 130 -1.06 -6.76 -4.29
N TYR A 131 -0.63 -7.98 -4.40
CA TYR A 131 -0.93 -8.94 -5.48
C TYR A 131 -0.54 -10.33 -4.95
N GLY A 132 -1.18 -11.39 -5.32
CA GLY A 132 -0.77 -12.74 -4.95
C GLY A 132 0.55 -13.14 -5.64
N ASP A 133 0.50 -14.09 -6.55
CA ASP A 133 1.63 -14.37 -7.44
C ASP A 133 1.73 -13.28 -8.52
N TYR A 134 2.87 -12.57 -8.55
CA TYR A 134 3.11 -11.51 -9.55
C TYR A 134 3.04 -12.02 -11.00
N LEU A 135 3.43 -13.25 -11.25
CA LEU A 135 3.38 -13.82 -12.60
C LEU A 135 1.94 -14.01 -13.08
N GLU A 136 1.03 -14.37 -12.18
CA GLU A 136 -0.41 -14.46 -12.47
C GLU A 136 -1.08 -13.09 -12.54
N TYR A 137 -0.57 -12.12 -11.78
CA TYR A 137 -1.09 -10.77 -11.72
C TYR A 137 -0.66 -9.88 -12.90
N ARG A 138 0.52 -10.15 -13.45
CA ARG A 138 1.14 -9.38 -14.54
C ARG A 138 0.23 -9.09 -15.73
N PRO A 139 -0.55 -10.05 -16.29
CA PRO A 139 -1.47 -9.77 -17.40
C PRO A 139 -2.49 -8.67 -17.10
N LYS A 140 -2.86 -8.51 -15.82
CA LYS A 140 -3.77 -7.45 -15.38
C LYS A 140 -3.13 -6.07 -15.47
N LEU A 141 -1.86 -5.98 -15.09
CA LEU A 141 -1.08 -4.73 -15.24
C LEU A 141 -0.87 -4.39 -16.72
N GLU A 142 -0.59 -5.38 -17.56
CA GLU A 142 -0.47 -5.21 -19.03
C GLU A 142 -1.77 -4.65 -19.60
N GLN A 143 -2.93 -5.17 -19.19
CA GLN A 143 -4.23 -4.66 -19.61
C GLN A 143 -4.42 -3.18 -19.23
N LEU A 144 -4.02 -2.76 -18.02
CA LEU A 144 -4.10 -1.36 -17.60
C LEU A 144 -3.20 -0.46 -18.45
N VAL A 145 -1.98 -0.91 -18.76
CA VAL A 145 -1.05 -0.18 -19.64
C VAL A 145 -1.63 -0.04 -21.03
N ASP A 146 -2.15 -1.11 -21.62
CA ASP A 146 -2.73 -1.13 -22.98
C ASP A 146 -3.97 -0.19 -23.08
N ARG A 147 -4.71 -0.05 -22.01
CA ARG A 147 -5.85 0.87 -21.90
C ARG A 147 -5.46 2.33 -21.66
N GLY A 148 -4.18 2.60 -21.35
CA GLY A 148 -3.70 3.94 -20.99
C GLY A 148 -4.21 4.41 -19.63
N ALA A 149 -4.52 3.47 -18.72
CA ALA A 149 -5.02 3.78 -17.39
C ALA A 149 -3.98 4.53 -16.55
N HIS A 150 -4.45 5.48 -15.73
CA HIS A 150 -3.61 6.13 -14.72
C HIS A 150 -3.55 5.26 -13.48
N PHE A 151 -2.44 4.57 -13.27
CA PHE A 151 -2.28 3.77 -12.07
C PHE A 151 -0.87 3.81 -11.51
N VAL A 152 -0.78 3.62 -10.21
CA VAL A 152 0.46 3.39 -9.46
C VAL A 152 0.29 2.16 -8.59
N ARG A 153 1.38 1.46 -8.29
CA ARG A 153 1.35 0.28 -7.44
C ARG A 153 2.44 0.32 -6.38
N TRP A 154 2.13 -0.25 -5.23
CA TRP A 154 3.13 -0.60 -4.24
C TRP A 154 3.78 -1.92 -4.64
N GLY A 155 5.11 -1.93 -4.74
CA GLY A 155 5.87 -3.13 -5.07
C GLY A 155 7.12 -2.83 -5.90
N THR A 156 7.98 -3.82 -6.05
CA THR A 156 9.21 -3.65 -6.83
C THR A 156 8.92 -3.49 -8.31
N GLY A 157 9.81 -2.77 -8.99
CA GLY A 157 9.69 -2.45 -10.41
C GLY A 157 10.00 -3.59 -11.35
N GLY A 158 9.85 -4.84 -11.03
CA GLY A 158 10.01 -6.04 -11.89
C GLY A 158 10.37 -5.81 -13.38
N ASP A 159 10.29 -6.80 -14.20
CA ASP A 159 10.68 -6.77 -15.62
C ASP A 159 9.83 -5.83 -16.49
N GLY A 160 10.12 -4.55 -16.40
CA GLY A 160 9.70 -3.54 -17.38
C GLY A 160 8.36 -2.88 -17.08
N LYS A 161 8.37 -1.62 -16.95
CA LYS A 161 7.41 -0.53 -17.27
C LYS A 161 5.90 -0.83 -17.19
N LEU A 162 5.46 -1.70 -16.29
CA LEU A 162 4.03 -1.96 -16.06
C LEU A 162 3.49 -0.99 -15.00
N GLY A 163 3.31 0.27 -15.41
CA GLY A 163 2.86 1.35 -14.53
C GLY A 163 4.00 1.92 -13.68
N THR A 164 3.64 2.92 -12.85
CA THR A 164 4.56 3.54 -11.89
C THR A 164 4.62 2.71 -10.61
N THR A 165 5.83 2.44 -10.12
CA THR A 165 6.04 1.70 -8.89
C THR A 165 6.60 2.57 -7.78
N ILE A 166 6.06 2.40 -6.59
CA ILE A 166 6.61 2.92 -5.34
C ILE A 166 6.97 1.71 -4.49
N SER A 167 8.22 1.60 -4.08
CA SER A 167 8.74 0.45 -3.35
C SER A 167 9.67 0.87 -2.23
N SER A 168 9.80 0.04 -1.21
CA SER A 168 10.91 0.12 -0.26
C SER A 168 12.16 -0.57 -0.83
N ASP A 169 13.33 -0.17 -0.35
CA ASP A 169 14.61 -0.82 -0.65
C ASP A 169 14.69 -2.17 0.08
N ASN A 170 13.99 -3.16 -0.51
CA ASN A 170 13.83 -4.49 0.07
C ASN A 170 15.16 -5.23 0.20
N GLU A 171 16.06 -5.10 -0.80
CA GLU A 171 17.37 -5.77 -0.73
C GLU A 171 18.23 -5.18 0.38
N ARG A 172 18.24 -3.86 0.53
CA ARG A 172 18.93 -3.20 1.63
C ARG A 172 18.36 -3.62 2.99
N GLY A 173 17.04 -3.67 3.11
CA GLY A 173 16.36 -4.10 4.34
C GLY A 173 16.74 -5.52 4.74
N GLY A 174 16.72 -6.46 3.79
CA GLY A 174 17.17 -7.83 4.02
C GLY A 174 18.64 -7.92 4.43
N PHE A 175 19.49 -7.09 3.82
CA PHE A 175 20.90 -6.99 4.19
C PHE A 175 21.09 -6.44 5.61
N GLU A 176 20.39 -5.37 5.98
CA GLU A 176 20.48 -4.76 7.32
C GLU A 176 19.97 -5.71 8.41
N ALA A 177 18.85 -6.41 8.17
CA ALA A 177 18.30 -7.41 9.08
C ALA A 177 19.30 -8.55 9.37
N ALA A 178 19.83 -9.17 8.32
CA ALA A 178 20.78 -10.27 8.47
C ALA A 178 22.13 -9.79 9.07
N THR A 179 22.60 -8.61 8.67
CA THR A 179 23.82 -8.01 9.23
C THR A 179 23.68 -7.78 10.74
N HIS A 180 22.52 -7.28 11.19
CA HIS A 180 22.26 -7.12 12.62
C HIS A 180 22.37 -8.43 13.38
N LEU A 181 21.72 -9.49 12.88
CA LEU A 181 21.81 -10.81 13.50
C LEU A 181 23.25 -11.34 13.57
N LEU A 182 24.02 -11.16 12.48
CA LEU A 182 25.44 -11.53 12.43
C LEU A 182 26.28 -10.75 13.45
N GLN A 183 26.03 -9.45 13.60
CA GLN A 183 26.70 -8.59 14.61
C GLN A 183 26.37 -9.00 16.04
N ARG A 184 25.18 -9.58 16.25
CA ARG A 184 24.75 -10.18 17.53
C ARG A 184 25.35 -11.58 17.77
N GLY A 185 26.25 -12.03 16.89
CA GLY A 185 26.94 -13.32 17.00
C GLY A 185 26.16 -14.49 16.42
N ARG A 186 25.00 -14.28 15.78
CA ARG A 186 24.22 -15.34 15.15
C ARG A 186 24.94 -15.81 13.88
N ARG A 187 24.94 -17.12 13.65
CA ARG A 187 25.65 -17.72 12.51
C ARG A 187 24.78 -18.68 11.69
N ARG A 188 23.69 -19.16 12.26
CA ARG A 188 22.77 -20.12 11.63
C ARG A 188 21.38 -19.49 11.54
N ILE A 189 21.29 -18.51 10.64
CA ILE A 189 20.09 -17.68 10.49
C ILE A 189 19.16 -18.39 9.51
N ALA A 190 17.94 -18.71 9.94
CA ALA A 190 16.90 -19.20 9.05
C ALA A 190 16.18 -18.04 8.36
N PHE A 191 15.71 -18.28 7.13
CA PHE A 191 14.85 -17.36 6.40
C PHE A 191 13.44 -17.95 6.24
N ILE A 192 12.42 -17.19 6.63
CA ILE A 192 11.01 -17.56 6.48
C ILE A 192 10.36 -16.59 5.48
N GLY A 193 9.92 -17.11 4.33
CA GLY A 193 9.27 -16.35 3.28
C GLY A 193 9.45 -16.96 1.91
N THR A 194 8.45 -16.81 1.03
CA THR A 194 8.47 -17.36 -0.32
C THR A 194 9.30 -16.46 -1.25
N ALA A 195 10.56 -16.85 -1.49
CA ALA A 195 11.52 -16.07 -2.28
C ALA A 195 11.52 -16.42 -3.78
N GLY A 196 10.40 -16.90 -4.31
CA GLY A 196 10.22 -17.25 -5.72
C GLY A 196 10.00 -16.03 -6.62
N PRO A 197 10.02 -16.23 -7.96
CA PRO A 197 9.83 -15.15 -8.94
C PRO A 197 8.43 -14.51 -8.89
N GLY A 198 7.45 -15.19 -8.31
CA GLY A 198 6.11 -14.65 -8.07
C GLY A 198 6.05 -13.63 -6.93
N PHE A 199 7.11 -13.51 -6.11
CA PHE A 199 7.16 -12.65 -4.92
C PHE A 199 8.40 -11.75 -4.92
N PRO A 200 8.50 -10.80 -5.84
CA PRO A 200 9.72 -10.04 -6.10
C PRO A 200 10.24 -9.27 -4.87
N GLU A 201 9.39 -8.72 -4.00
CA GLU A 201 9.81 -8.04 -2.78
C GLU A 201 10.49 -9.00 -1.81
N VAL A 202 9.92 -10.19 -1.61
CA VAL A 202 10.48 -11.22 -0.75
C VAL A 202 11.79 -11.75 -1.34
N GLN A 203 11.85 -11.90 -2.67
CA GLN A 203 13.07 -12.28 -3.37
C GLN A 203 14.20 -11.25 -3.17
N GLU A 204 13.88 -9.95 -3.18
CA GLU A 204 14.85 -8.89 -2.89
C GLU A 204 15.33 -8.94 -1.43
N ARG A 205 14.41 -9.12 -0.46
CA ARG A 205 14.76 -9.33 0.97
C ARG A 205 15.69 -10.51 1.14
N PHE A 206 15.39 -11.62 0.46
CA PHE A 206 16.22 -12.82 0.47
C PHE A 206 17.59 -12.60 -0.19
N ARG A 207 17.68 -11.85 -1.29
CA ARG A 207 18.97 -11.47 -1.89
C ARG A 207 19.82 -10.67 -0.90
N GLY A 208 19.22 -9.70 -0.20
CA GLY A 208 19.89 -8.92 0.84
C GLY A 208 20.41 -9.81 1.97
N TYR A 209 19.57 -10.72 2.47
CA TYR A 209 19.96 -11.72 3.48
C TYR A 209 21.16 -12.56 3.01
N ARG A 210 21.09 -13.15 1.82
CA ARG A 210 22.20 -13.95 1.27
C ARG A 210 23.49 -13.13 1.12
N ARG A 211 23.38 -11.90 0.65
CA ARG A 211 24.52 -10.99 0.53
C ARG A 211 25.20 -10.72 1.88
N ALA A 212 24.42 -10.56 2.96
CA ALA A 212 24.97 -10.38 4.30
C ALA A 212 25.70 -11.64 4.80
N LEU A 213 25.16 -12.83 4.58
CA LEU A 213 25.81 -14.10 4.92
C LEU A 213 27.13 -14.26 4.17
N HIS A 214 27.13 -14.07 2.85
CA HIS A 214 28.37 -14.15 2.04
C HIS A 214 29.43 -13.13 2.49
N ALA A 215 29.02 -11.91 2.84
CA ALA A 215 29.95 -10.90 3.37
C ALA A 215 30.59 -11.31 4.71
N ALA A 216 29.92 -12.18 5.47
CA ALA A 216 30.42 -12.76 6.72
C ALA A 216 31.16 -14.11 6.52
N GLY A 217 31.36 -14.55 5.27
CA GLY A 217 31.98 -15.84 4.94
C GLY A 217 31.11 -17.07 5.28
N ILE A 218 29.79 -16.90 5.30
CA ILE A 218 28.82 -17.97 5.59
C ILE A 218 28.09 -18.32 4.30
N GLU A 219 28.15 -19.59 3.90
CA GLU A 219 27.33 -20.10 2.80
C GLU A 219 25.88 -20.30 3.27
N PRO A 220 24.86 -19.82 2.53
CA PRO A 220 23.47 -20.08 2.85
C PRO A 220 23.16 -21.57 2.84
N ASP A 221 22.48 -22.06 3.88
CA ASP A 221 22.00 -23.44 3.99
C ASP A 221 20.52 -23.50 3.55
N GLU A 222 20.21 -24.15 2.44
CA GLU A 222 18.86 -24.26 1.92
C GLU A 222 17.89 -24.95 2.90
N ARG A 223 18.40 -25.77 3.83
CA ARG A 223 17.59 -26.39 4.88
C ARG A 223 17.05 -25.38 5.89
N LEU A 224 17.66 -24.18 5.96
CA LEU A 224 17.25 -23.05 6.80
C LEU A 224 16.32 -22.09 6.07
N GLN A 225 15.92 -22.39 4.84
CA GLN A 225 14.89 -21.64 4.12
C GLN A 225 13.57 -22.41 4.18
N VAL A 226 12.48 -21.68 4.49
CA VAL A 226 11.10 -22.20 4.44
C VAL A 226 10.20 -21.16 3.81
N ASP A 227 9.46 -21.58 2.79
CA ASP A 227 8.46 -20.74 2.16
C ASP A 227 7.27 -20.52 3.11
N ALA A 228 6.78 -19.29 3.15
CA ALA A 228 5.61 -18.90 3.92
C ALA A 228 4.96 -17.68 3.28
N ALA A 229 3.65 -17.63 3.29
CA ALA A 229 2.90 -16.41 3.03
C ALA A 229 3.09 -15.37 4.14
N PRO A 230 2.82 -14.08 3.89
CA PRO A 230 2.95 -13.03 4.89
C PRO A 230 1.76 -13.02 5.87
N ASP A 231 1.48 -14.16 6.52
CA ASP A 231 0.48 -14.32 7.55
C ASP A 231 1.03 -15.08 8.79
N GLU A 232 0.27 -15.07 9.88
CA GLU A 232 0.70 -15.63 11.18
C GLU A 232 0.73 -17.17 11.16
N ALA A 233 -0.25 -17.79 10.54
CA ALA A 233 -0.37 -19.24 10.52
C ALA A 233 0.76 -19.90 9.71
N ASP A 234 1.08 -19.32 8.55
CA ASP A 234 2.17 -19.79 7.69
C ASP A 234 3.53 -19.52 8.34
N GLY A 235 3.72 -18.36 8.98
CA GLY A 235 4.93 -18.07 9.75
C GLY A 235 5.16 -19.03 10.88
N ARG A 236 4.10 -19.40 11.60
CA ARG A 236 4.13 -20.45 12.65
C ARG A 236 4.45 -21.81 12.06
N GLY A 237 3.74 -22.23 11.02
CA GLY A 237 3.97 -23.51 10.36
C GLY A 237 5.40 -23.64 9.81
N ALA A 238 5.98 -22.56 9.27
CA ALA A 238 7.35 -22.54 8.79
C ALA A 238 8.37 -22.73 9.93
N ALA A 239 8.16 -22.09 11.07
CA ALA A 239 9.02 -22.31 12.24
C ALA A 239 8.89 -23.73 12.82
N GLU A 240 7.68 -24.29 12.85
CA GLU A 240 7.44 -25.69 13.22
C GLU A 240 8.18 -26.65 12.27
N GLN A 241 8.19 -26.39 10.96
CA GLN A 241 8.97 -27.16 9.99
C GLN A 241 10.48 -27.08 10.27
N LEU A 242 11.02 -25.89 10.55
CA LEU A 242 12.44 -25.73 10.89
C LEU A 242 12.80 -26.56 12.11
N LEU A 243 11.98 -26.52 13.15
CA LEU A 243 12.16 -27.35 14.37
C LEU A 243 12.12 -28.86 14.07
N ALA A 244 11.15 -29.26 13.22
CA ALA A 244 10.97 -30.67 12.84
C ALA A 244 12.10 -31.21 11.96
N ARG A 245 12.75 -30.38 11.15
CA ARG A 245 13.91 -30.77 10.32
C ARG A 245 15.14 -31.17 11.17
N GLY A 246 15.16 -30.80 12.43
CA GLY A 246 16.31 -31.06 13.33
C GLY A 246 17.58 -30.34 12.93
N VAL A 247 17.48 -29.33 12.06
CA VAL A 247 18.59 -28.44 11.70
C VAL A 247 18.68 -27.35 12.75
N GLU A 248 19.85 -27.24 13.37
CA GLU A 248 20.05 -26.19 14.36
C GLU A 248 20.06 -24.82 13.71
N PHE A 249 19.40 -23.84 14.34
CA PHE A 249 19.45 -22.42 13.99
C PHE A 249 19.45 -21.57 15.27
N ASP A 250 20.05 -20.39 15.19
CA ASP A 250 20.21 -19.46 16.32
C ASP A 250 19.47 -18.14 16.08
N ALA A 251 18.92 -17.96 14.88
CA ALA A 251 18.09 -16.82 14.54
C ALA A 251 17.12 -17.13 13.39
N ILE A 252 16.06 -16.33 13.29
CA ILE A 252 15.09 -16.29 12.18
C ILE A 252 15.03 -14.85 11.63
N PHE A 253 15.18 -14.71 10.33
CA PHE A 253 14.74 -13.52 9.60
C PHE A 253 13.49 -13.89 8.81
N ALA A 254 12.34 -13.36 9.22
CA ALA A 254 11.08 -13.54 8.52
C ALA A 254 10.82 -12.37 7.57
N ALA A 255 10.32 -12.68 6.38
CA ALA A 255 10.08 -11.71 5.34
C ALA A 255 8.95 -10.69 5.64
N SER A 256 8.16 -10.92 6.70
CA SER A 256 7.17 -9.98 7.22
C SER A 256 7.07 -10.08 8.75
N ASP A 257 6.56 -9.03 9.39
CA ASP A 257 6.32 -9.04 10.83
C ASP A 257 5.25 -10.04 11.24
N VAL A 258 4.23 -10.24 10.41
CA VAL A 258 3.15 -11.18 10.71
C VAL A 258 3.70 -12.60 10.75
N ALA A 259 4.54 -12.98 9.77
CA ALA A 259 5.22 -14.28 9.78
C ALA A 259 6.23 -14.39 10.93
N ALA A 260 6.93 -13.29 11.27
CA ALA A 260 7.85 -13.27 12.42
C ALA A 260 7.12 -13.54 13.75
N ILE A 261 5.95 -12.92 13.96
CA ILE A 261 5.10 -13.12 15.14
C ILE A 261 4.63 -14.58 15.20
N GLY A 262 4.20 -15.16 14.07
CA GLY A 262 3.86 -16.57 13.97
C GLY A 262 5.02 -17.48 14.36
N ALA A 263 6.23 -17.19 13.85
CA ALA A 263 7.43 -17.93 14.20
C ALA A 263 7.77 -17.82 15.71
N MET A 264 7.61 -16.64 16.30
CA MET A 264 7.81 -16.45 17.76
C MET A 264 6.83 -17.31 18.56
N HIS A 265 5.57 -17.42 18.14
CA HIS A 265 4.58 -18.28 18.80
C HIS A 265 4.98 -19.76 18.73
N ALA A 266 5.46 -20.24 17.56
CA ALA A 266 5.94 -21.63 17.42
C ALA A 266 7.14 -21.90 18.33
N LEU A 267 8.12 -20.99 18.38
CA LEU A 267 9.27 -21.11 19.27
C LEU A 267 8.85 -21.18 20.73
N GLN A 268 7.93 -20.33 21.16
CA GLN A 268 7.43 -20.32 22.53
C GLN A 268 6.72 -21.64 22.89
N GLN A 269 5.88 -22.16 21.98
CA GLN A 269 5.20 -23.45 22.18
C GLN A 269 6.18 -24.62 22.25
N ALA A 270 7.30 -24.55 21.53
CA ALA A 270 8.37 -25.54 21.58
C ALA A 270 9.33 -25.37 22.78
N GLY A 271 9.03 -24.44 23.69
CA GLY A 271 9.89 -24.17 24.87
C GLY A 271 11.23 -23.50 24.52
N ARG A 272 11.31 -22.84 23.34
CA ARG A 272 12.51 -22.11 22.90
C ARG A 272 12.32 -20.61 23.19
N ALA A 273 13.25 -20.04 23.93
CA ALA A 273 13.15 -18.66 24.33
C ALA A 273 13.54 -17.69 23.19
N VAL A 274 12.79 -16.58 23.08
CA VAL A 274 13.20 -15.40 22.31
C VAL A 274 13.69 -14.38 23.34
N PRO A 275 14.93 -13.84 23.27
CA PRO A 275 15.84 -13.79 22.11
C PRO A 275 16.97 -14.86 22.12
N GLU A 276 16.89 -15.96 22.85
CA GLU A 276 17.90 -17.04 22.73
C GLU A 276 17.99 -17.51 21.27
N ILE A 277 16.83 -17.72 20.61
CA ILE A 277 16.70 -17.71 19.16
C ILE A 277 16.23 -16.32 18.78
N ALA A 278 17.09 -15.51 18.16
CA ALA A 278 16.77 -14.16 17.77
C ALA A 278 15.76 -14.16 16.60
N VAL A 279 14.81 -13.21 16.62
CA VAL A 279 13.83 -13.08 15.54
C VAL A 279 13.82 -11.64 15.04
N VAL A 280 13.90 -11.48 13.72
CA VAL A 280 13.76 -10.19 13.02
C VAL A 280 12.67 -10.30 11.97
N GLY A 281 11.78 -9.31 11.91
CA GLY A 281 10.72 -9.17 10.93
C GLY A 281 11.00 -8.11 9.87
N PHE A 282 9.95 -7.75 9.15
CA PHE A 282 9.96 -6.69 8.14
C PHE A 282 8.56 -6.07 8.12
N ASP A 283 8.44 -4.75 7.97
CA ASP A 283 7.26 -3.90 7.79
C ASP A 283 7.10 -2.84 8.90
N ASP A 284 7.43 -3.14 10.17
CA ASP A 284 7.18 -2.31 11.37
C ASP A 284 5.67 -2.04 11.58
N ILE A 285 4.88 -3.14 11.54
CA ILE A 285 3.44 -3.04 11.82
C ILE A 285 3.19 -2.76 13.31
N PRO A 286 2.04 -2.16 13.69
CA PRO A 286 1.75 -1.86 15.11
C PRO A 286 1.84 -3.09 16.04
N ALA A 287 1.51 -4.29 15.54
CA ALA A 287 1.61 -5.53 16.32
C ALA A 287 3.05 -5.90 16.69
N ALA A 288 4.06 -5.48 15.93
CA ALA A 288 5.46 -5.76 16.20
C ALA A 288 5.90 -5.21 17.57
N SER A 289 5.44 -4.01 17.93
CA SER A 289 5.73 -3.39 19.22
C SER A 289 4.99 -4.02 20.41
N LEU A 290 3.90 -4.73 20.13
CA LEU A 290 3.05 -5.41 21.12
C LEU A 290 3.43 -6.89 21.31
N ALA A 291 4.30 -7.44 20.45
CA ALA A 291 4.81 -8.79 20.59
C ALA A 291 5.60 -8.95 21.89
N SER A 292 5.75 -10.18 22.37
CA SER A 292 6.48 -10.47 23.61
C SER A 292 7.59 -11.52 23.36
N PRO A 293 8.86 -11.06 23.36
CA PRO A 293 9.33 -9.67 23.48
C PRO A 293 8.98 -8.82 22.25
N PRO A 294 9.04 -7.46 22.34
CA PRO A 294 8.82 -6.57 21.18
C PRO A 294 9.74 -6.94 20.02
N LEU A 295 9.16 -7.02 18.81
CA LEU A 295 9.84 -7.52 17.62
C LEU A 295 10.81 -6.49 17.04
N THR A 296 12.07 -6.90 16.84
CA THR A 296 13.01 -6.18 15.98
C THR A 296 12.57 -6.33 14.52
N THR A 297 12.51 -5.24 13.78
CA THR A 297 11.96 -5.27 12.41
C THR A 297 12.60 -4.23 11.50
N VAL A 298 12.53 -4.46 10.21
CA VAL A 298 12.88 -3.46 9.20
C VAL A 298 11.66 -2.57 8.96
N THR A 299 11.78 -1.30 9.31
CA THR A 299 10.72 -0.30 9.16
C THR A 299 10.59 0.15 7.72
N GLN A 300 9.41 0.00 7.15
CA GLN A 300 8.94 0.69 5.96
C GLN A 300 8.16 1.94 6.41
N ASP A 301 8.55 3.13 5.94
CA ASP A 301 7.83 4.35 6.31
C ASP A 301 6.48 4.43 5.61
N ALA A 302 5.44 3.91 6.28
CA ALA A 302 4.08 3.87 5.77
C ALA A 302 3.54 5.26 5.38
N ARG A 303 3.95 6.32 6.10
CA ARG A 303 3.54 7.67 5.77
C ARG A 303 4.19 8.15 4.48
N ALA A 304 5.50 8.02 4.35
CA ALA A 304 6.23 8.39 3.14
C ALA A 304 5.76 7.56 1.93
N ALA A 305 5.48 6.26 2.12
CA ALA A 305 4.93 5.38 1.10
C ALA A 305 3.56 5.86 0.59
N ALA A 306 2.65 6.16 1.51
CA ALA A 306 1.31 6.64 1.20
C ALA A 306 1.33 7.99 0.47
N GLU A 307 2.12 8.95 0.96
CA GLU A 307 2.28 10.26 0.31
C GLU A 307 2.88 10.09 -1.10
N ALA A 308 3.90 9.25 -1.26
CA ALA A 308 4.54 9.00 -2.55
C ALA A 308 3.59 8.36 -3.58
N LEU A 309 2.74 7.39 -3.16
CA LEU A 309 1.74 6.76 -4.03
C LEU A 309 0.70 7.78 -4.52
N VAL A 310 0.14 8.59 -3.60
CA VAL A 310 -0.85 9.61 -3.96
C VAL A 310 -0.24 10.67 -4.88
N ASP A 311 0.96 11.17 -4.54
CA ASP A 311 1.62 12.22 -5.33
C ASP A 311 2.00 11.72 -6.73
N ALA A 312 2.53 10.51 -6.84
CA ALA A 312 2.90 9.92 -8.12
C ALA A 312 1.67 9.72 -9.03
N LEU A 313 0.54 9.26 -8.47
CA LEU A 313 -0.69 9.10 -9.24
C LEU A 313 -1.24 10.44 -9.72
N ILE A 314 -1.29 11.45 -8.86
CA ILE A 314 -1.77 12.78 -9.23
C ILE A 314 -0.84 13.41 -10.28
N GLU A 315 0.48 13.26 -10.14
CA GLU A 315 1.44 13.72 -11.16
C GLU A 315 1.20 13.05 -12.51
N ALA A 316 0.95 11.73 -12.53
CA ALA A 316 0.61 10.99 -13.74
C ALA A 316 -0.69 11.52 -14.38
N ILE A 317 -1.76 11.73 -13.59
CA ILE A 317 -3.04 12.26 -14.04
C ILE A 317 -2.92 13.70 -14.59
N GLU A 318 -2.12 14.54 -13.96
CA GLU A 318 -2.06 15.97 -14.29
C GLU A 318 -1.06 16.27 -15.40
N THR A 319 0.03 15.52 -15.48
CA THR A 319 1.16 15.85 -16.38
C THR A 319 1.53 14.73 -17.35
N GLY A 320 0.98 13.53 -17.17
CA GLY A 320 1.39 12.32 -17.90
C GLY A 320 2.79 11.81 -17.51
N ARG A 321 3.45 12.42 -16.50
CA ARG A 321 4.77 11.99 -16.04
C ARG A 321 4.65 10.83 -15.07
N THR A 322 5.52 9.85 -15.24
CA THR A 322 5.60 8.67 -14.38
C THR A 322 7.06 8.44 -14.02
N ALA A 323 7.33 8.17 -12.74
CA ALA A 323 8.67 7.84 -12.26
C ALA A 323 8.58 6.88 -11.07
N ASP A 324 9.31 5.78 -11.18
CA ASP A 324 9.45 4.86 -10.06
C ASP A 324 10.18 5.53 -8.90
N ARG A 325 9.80 5.18 -7.67
CA ARG A 325 10.43 5.71 -6.46
C ARG A 325 10.82 4.57 -5.53
N LEU A 326 12.09 4.54 -5.15
CA LEU A 326 12.61 3.63 -4.15
C LEU A 326 12.75 4.38 -2.81
N LEU A 327 12.03 3.93 -1.80
CA LEU A 327 12.01 4.54 -0.48
C LEU A 327 13.04 3.85 0.44
N PRO A 328 13.75 4.63 1.27
CA PRO A 328 14.70 4.05 2.20
C PRO A 328 13.99 3.26 3.29
N VAL A 329 14.68 2.26 3.81
CA VAL A 329 14.28 1.47 4.97
C VAL A 329 15.25 1.69 6.12
N ARG A 330 14.87 1.29 7.34
CA ARG A 330 15.74 1.31 8.52
C ARG A 330 15.42 0.14 9.42
N LEU A 331 16.42 -0.38 10.12
CA LEU A 331 16.20 -1.38 11.14
C LEU A 331 15.79 -0.72 12.47
N THR A 332 14.67 -1.16 13.04
CA THR A 332 14.20 -0.80 14.39
C THR A 332 14.50 -1.96 15.33
N VAL A 333 15.51 -1.78 16.18
CA VAL A 333 15.98 -2.82 17.11
C VAL A 333 15.14 -2.80 18.38
N CYS A 334 14.60 -3.95 18.75
CA CYS A 334 13.78 -4.19 19.94
C CYS A 334 14.26 -5.44 20.71
N GLY A 335 13.36 -6.04 21.50
CA GLY A 335 13.72 -7.13 22.44
C GLY A 335 13.87 -8.52 21.85
N SER A 336 13.51 -8.74 20.58
CA SER A 336 13.50 -10.08 19.99
C SER A 336 14.84 -10.50 19.36
N SER A 337 15.87 -9.64 19.38
CA SER A 337 17.17 -9.96 18.76
C SER A 337 18.37 -9.37 19.47
#